data_258ddc62d2d42727775eba5007360124
#
_entry.id   258ddc62d2d42727775eba5007360124
#
_cell.length_a   1.000
_cell.length_b   1.000
_cell.length_c   1.000
_cell.angle_alpha   90.00
_cell.angle_beta   90.00
_cell.angle_gamma   90.00
#
_symmetry.space_group_name_H-M   'P 1'
#
loop_
_entity.id
_entity.type
_entity.pdbx_description
1 polymer ?
#
loop_
_entity_poly.entity_id
_entity_poly.type
_entity_poly.pdbx_seq_one_letter_code
_entity_poly.pdbx_strand_id
1 'polypeptide(L)'
;MRKYIAVVLALVCVVGMVGCGQKAVSGSEVYSFPEPTTMITGSFYSQGQETAFEIGSEEYDPNDLSTTSVIKWFYDLKLTACDKPETVEGSESYDFYVKGENAFTYENRGSEAYIIIGGNYYKVSNPSTPPIFTN
;
A
#
# COMPACT_ATOMS: atom_id res chain seq x y z
N MET A 1 20.54 -7.81 14.66
CA MET A 1 20.25 -7.87 14.08
C MET A 1 20.24 -7.85 13.92
N ARG A 2 19.78 -7.67 14.15
CA ARG A 2 19.24 -7.60 13.78
C ARG A 2 18.99 -7.33 13.86
N LYS A 3 18.66 -7.02 14.18
CA LYS A 3 18.01 -6.79 13.98
C LYS A 3 17.83 -6.39 14.16
N TYR A 4 17.41 -6.35 14.64
CA TYR A 4 16.72 -6.13 14.50
C TYR A 4 16.81 -5.60 14.53
N ILE A 5 16.45 -5.25 14.90
CA ILE A 5 16.10 -4.83 14.63
C ILE A 5 16.06 -4.49 14.55
N ALA A 6 15.80 -4.38 14.99
CA ALA A 6 15.37 -4.12 14.54
C ALA A 6 15.21 -3.96 14.66
N VAL A 7 14.91 -3.99 14.97
CA VAL A 7 14.37 -3.83 14.69
C VAL A 7 14.33 -3.56 14.92
N VAL A 8 14.11 -3.60 15.25
CA VAL A 8 13.77 -3.30 15.05
C VAL A 8 13.77 -2.95 15.17
N LEU A 9 13.52 -2.88 15.41
CA LEU A 9 13.25 -2.53 15.14
C LEU A 9 13.08 -2.39 15.26
N ALA A 10 12.86 -2.42 15.64
CA ALA A 10 12.38 -2.29 15.37
C ALA A 10 12.20 -2.27 15.81
N LEU A 11 11.85 -2.37 16.11
CA LEU A 11 11.37 -2.32 16.18
C LEU A 11 11.30 -2.06 16.76
N VAL A 12 11.19 -2.10 17.07
CA VAL A 12 10.78 -1.72 17.36
C VAL A 12 10.56 -1.36 17.98
N CYS A 13 10.28 -1.34 18.23
CA CYS A 13 9.76 -0.88 18.56
C CYS A 13 9.37 -0.67 19.05
N VAL A 14 9.04 -0.89 19.25
CA VAL A 14 8.32 -0.58 19.61
C VAL A 14 7.90 -0.36 20.17
N VAL A 15 7.68 -0.49 20.29
CA VAL A 15 7.09 -0.19 20.74
C VAL A 15 6.34 0.22 21.03
N GLY A 16 5.97 -0.17 20.98
CA GLY A 16 4.92 0.30 21.08
C GLY A 16 4.74 1.44 21.63
N MET A 17 4.90 1.93 21.58
CA MET A 17 4.69 2.83 21.94
C MET A 17 3.85 3.46 21.47
N VAL A 18 3.15 3.56 21.84
CA VAL A 18 2.36 4.29 21.48
C VAL A 18 2.63 4.91 20.27
N GLY A 19 1.93 5.08 19.35
CA GLY A 19 2.16 5.62 18.07
C GLY A 19 2.84 6.95 18.05
N CYS A 20 2.78 7.64 19.14
CA CYS A 20 3.41 8.84 19.25
C CYS A 20 4.87 8.69 19.13
N GLY A 21 5.53 9.41 18.36
CA GLY A 21 6.94 9.30 18.15
C GLY A 21 7.38 8.37 17.05
N GLN A 22 6.45 7.68 16.44
CA GLN A 22 6.78 6.87 15.28
C GLN A 22 7.12 7.77 14.12
N LYS A 23 8.16 7.41 13.41
CA LYS A 23 8.60 8.19 12.27
C LYS A 23 7.91 7.71 11.02
N ALA A 24 7.48 8.64 10.19
CA ALA A 24 6.91 8.29 8.90
C ALA A 24 8.02 7.83 7.95
N VAL A 25 7.71 6.81 7.16
CA VAL A 25 8.63 6.30 6.15
C VAL A 25 7.90 6.34 4.81
N SER A 26 8.65 6.23 3.72
CA SER A 26 8.03 6.22 2.41
C SER A 26 7.54 4.81 2.09
N GLY A 27 6.58 4.72 1.15
CA GLY A 27 6.09 3.42 0.71
C GLY A 27 7.21 2.53 0.20
N SER A 28 8.22 3.13 -0.44
CA SER A 28 9.34 2.34 -0.96
C SER A 28 10.13 1.63 0.12
N GLU A 29 10.06 2.11 1.36
CA GLU A 29 10.75 1.47 2.46
C GLU A 29 9.96 0.31 3.04
N VAL A 30 8.67 0.24 2.74
CA VAL A 30 7.79 -0.80 3.28
C VAL A 30 7.61 -1.94 2.30
N TYR A 31 7.55 -1.65 1.01
CA TYR A 31 7.38 -2.66 -0.01
C TYR A 31 8.10 -2.22 -1.28
N SER A 32 8.80 -3.15 -1.91
CA SER A 32 9.49 -2.89 -3.17
C SER A 32 8.88 -3.73 -4.28
N PHE A 33 8.42 -3.06 -5.32
CA PHE A 33 7.90 -3.80 -6.48
C PHE A 33 9.05 -4.53 -7.17
N PRO A 34 8.83 -5.78 -7.57
CA PRO A 34 9.85 -6.49 -8.33
C PRO A 34 10.17 -5.76 -9.64
N GLU A 35 11.37 -5.93 -10.12
CA GLU A 35 11.75 -5.31 -11.39
C GLU A 35 12.08 -6.38 -12.40
N PRO A 36 11.50 -6.29 -13.60
CA PRO A 36 10.52 -5.27 -13.99
C PRO A 36 9.11 -5.65 -13.56
N THR A 37 8.29 -4.67 -13.24
CA THR A 37 6.87 -4.88 -13.02
C THR A 37 6.14 -4.25 -14.20
N THR A 38 5.61 -5.10 -15.07
CA THR A 38 4.95 -4.64 -16.28
C THR A 38 3.43 -4.68 -16.17
N MET A 39 2.91 -5.41 -15.18
CA MET A 39 1.49 -5.51 -14.98
C MET A 39 1.16 -5.59 -13.50
N ILE A 40 0.12 -4.86 -13.09
CA ILE A 40 -0.41 -4.89 -11.74
C ILE A 40 -1.90 -5.16 -11.87
N THR A 41 -2.38 -6.14 -11.10
CA THR A 41 -3.80 -6.47 -11.11
C THR A 41 -4.37 -6.24 -9.72
N GLY A 42 -5.68 -6.29 -9.61
CA GLY A 42 -6.26 -6.15 -8.29
C GLY A 42 -7.77 -6.07 -8.31
N SER A 43 -8.31 -5.68 -7.17
CA SER A 43 -9.76 -5.55 -7.00
C SER A 43 -10.04 -4.30 -6.18
N PHE A 44 -11.07 -3.59 -6.58
CA PHE A 44 -11.56 -2.43 -5.85
C PHE A 44 -12.90 -2.81 -5.23
N TYR A 45 -13.04 -2.59 -3.93
CA TYR A 45 -14.26 -2.90 -3.19
C TYR A 45 -14.90 -1.62 -2.70
N SER A 46 -16.18 -1.44 -3.03
CA SER A 46 -16.92 -0.28 -2.58
C SER A 46 -18.40 -0.65 -2.48
N GLN A 47 -19.01 -0.38 -1.34
CA GLN A 47 -20.44 -0.57 -1.13
C GLN A 47 -20.88 -2.01 -1.45
N GLY A 48 -20.06 -2.97 -1.04
CA GLY A 48 -20.40 -4.37 -1.23
C GLY A 48 -20.15 -4.91 -2.61
N GLN A 49 -19.57 -4.10 -3.49
CA GLN A 49 -19.29 -4.53 -4.87
C GLN A 49 -17.80 -4.58 -5.11
N GLU A 50 -17.39 -5.56 -5.89
CA GLU A 50 -16.00 -5.75 -6.26
C GLU A 50 -15.83 -5.50 -7.74
N THR A 51 -14.83 -4.70 -8.09
CA THR A 51 -14.49 -4.41 -9.48
C THR A 51 -13.02 -4.78 -9.68
N ALA A 52 -12.75 -5.71 -10.58
CA ALA A 52 -11.38 -6.09 -10.89
C ALA A 52 -10.74 -5.02 -11.77
N PHE A 53 -9.43 -4.85 -11.62
CA PHE A 53 -8.69 -3.94 -12.49
C PHE A 53 -7.37 -4.57 -12.91
N GLU A 54 -6.87 -4.09 -14.04
CA GLU A 54 -5.63 -4.57 -14.61
C GLU A 54 -4.89 -3.36 -15.18
N ILE A 55 -3.63 -3.21 -14.80
CA ILE A 55 -2.83 -2.06 -15.19
C ILE A 55 -1.59 -2.59 -15.89
N GLY A 56 -1.32 -2.06 -17.09
CA GLY A 56 -0.20 -2.54 -17.88
C GLY A 56 -0.54 -3.85 -18.57
N SER A 57 0.48 -4.58 -18.98
CA SER A 57 0.28 -5.85 -19.64
C SER A 57 1.49 -6.74 -19.40
N GLU A 58 1.33 -8.02 -19.71
CA GLU A 58 2.44 -8.96 -19.54
C GLU A 58 3.60 -8.63 -20.46
N GLU A 59 3.32 -8.02 -21.59
CA GLU A 59 4.37 -7.62 -22.52
C GLU A 59 4.82 -6.21 -22.20
N TYR A 60 6.13 -6.04 -22.14
CA TYR A 60 6.69 -4.73 -21.84
C TYR A 60 6.40 -3.74 -22.96
N ASP A 61 5.90 -2.57 -22.61
CA ASP A 61 5.64 -1.49 -23.57
C ASP A 61 6.23 -0.21 -22.98
N PRO A 62 7.30 0.33 -23.57
CA PRO A 62 7.94 1.52 -23.00
C PRO A 62 7.06 2.77 -23.06
N ASN A 63 5.99 2.73 -23.85
CA ASN A 63 5.08 3.88 -23.94
C ASN A 63 3.94 3.80 -22.93
N ASP A 64 3.79 2.66 -22.26
CA ASP A 64 2.73 2.50 -21.26
C ASP A 64 3.30 2.82 -19.88
N LEU A 65 2.91 3.96 -19.33
CA LEU A 65 3.41 4.44 -18.05
C LEU A 65 2.45 4.14 -16.90
N SER A 66 1.43 3.32 -17.13
CA SER A 66 0.41 3.10 -16.12
C SER A 66 0.96 2.40 -14.88
N THR A 67 1.78 1.36 -15.05
CA THR A 67 2.38 0.70 -13.88
C THR A 67 3.35 1.64 -13.17
N THR A 68 4.11 2.41 -13.94
CA THR A 68 5.04 3.38 -13.35
C THR A 68 4.28 4.39 -12.47
N SER A 69 3.11 4.82 -12.93
CA SER A 69 2.30 5.77 -12.17
C SER A 69 1.84 5.19 -10.84
N VAL A 70 1.42 3.92 -10.84
CA VAL A 70 0.98 3.27 -9.60
C VAL A 70 2.17 3.09 -8.66
N ILE A 71 3.29 2.64 -9.19
CA ILE A 71 4.49 2.42 -8.36
C ILE A 71 4.94 3.73 -7.73
N LYS A 72 4.97 4.80 -8.52
CA LYS A 72 5.37 6.10 -8.00
C LYS A 72 4.38 6.58 -6.95
N TRP A 73 3.09 6.42 -7.20
CA TRP A 73 2.07 6.79 -6.23
C TRP A 73 2.33 6.11 -4.89
N PHE A 74 2.57 4.79 -4.92
CA PHE A 74 2.78 4.04 -3.69
C PHE A 74 4.09 4.44 -3.01
N TYR A 75 5.17 4.57 -3.80
CA TYR A 75 6.48 4.90 -3.22
C TYR A 75 6.48 6.28 -2.56
N ASP A 76 5.62 7.19 -3.02
CA ASP A 76 5.55 8.53 -2.47
C ASP A 76 4.65 8.64 -1.24
N LEU A 77 3.94 7.59 -0.89
CA LEU A 77 3.09 7.62 0.31
C LEU A 77 3.98 7.74 1.55
N LYS A 78 3.47 8.49 2.53
CA LYS A 78 4.15 8.61 3.81
C LYS A 78 3.38 7.77 4.82
N LEU A 79 4.07 6.78 5.38
CA LEU A 79 3.44 5.72 6.14
C LEU A 79 3.99 5.69 7.56
N THR A 80 3.10 5.49 8.53
CA THR A 80 3.50 5.34 9.93
C THR A 80 2.87 4.05 10.45
N ALA A 81 3.69 3.16 10.97
CA ALA A 81 3.20 1.89 11.52
C ALA A 81 2.19 2.18 12.62
N CYS A 82 1.12 1.40 12.66
CA CYS A 82 0.08 1.58 13.65
C CYS A 82 -0.60 0.26 13.94
N ASP A 83 -1.43 0.25 14.98
CA ASP A 83 -2.24 -0.91 15.29
C ASP A 83 -3.41 -0.97 14.33
N LYS A 84 -4.02 -2.15 14.23
CA LYS A 84 -5.18 -2.33 13.38
C LYS A 84 -6.29 -1.38 13.86
N PRO A 85 -6.77 -0.49 12.98
CA PRO A 85 -7.82 0.45 13.38
C PRO A 85 -9.17 -0.27 13.47
N GLU A 86 -10.12 0.36 14.11
CA GLU A 86 -11.46 -0.19 14.24
C GLU A 86 -12.15 -0.23 12.89
N THR A 87 -12.97 -1.27 12.71
CA THR A 87 -13.73 -1.40 11.47
C THR A 87 -14.76 -0.29 11.36
N VAL A 88 -14.89 0.28 10.18
CA VAL A 88 -15.88 1.32 9.90
C VAL A 88 -16.64 0.95 8.66
N GLU A 89 -17.91 1.28 8.66
CA GLU A 89 -18.72 1.07 7.47
C GLU A 89 -18.43 2.12 6.43
N GLY A 90 -18.59 1.74 5.17
CA GLY A 90 -18.41 2.67 4.09
C GLY A 90 -16.99 2.84 3.61
N SER A 91 -16.06 2.07 4.17
CA SER A 91 -14.69 2.15 3.69
C SER A 91 -14.58 1.50 2.31
N GLU A 92 -13.61 1.98 1.55
CA GLU A 92 -13.29 1.40 0.24
C GLU A 92 -11.90 0.80 0.34
N SER A 93 -11.66 -0.27 -0.39
CA SER A 93 -10.34 -0.88 -0.37
C SER A 93 -9.91 -1.30 -1.76
N TYR A 94 -8.60 -1.26 -1.97
CA TYR A 94 -7.97 -1.65 -3.22
C TYR A 94 -6.93 -2.70 -2.88
N ASP A 95 -7.12 -3.92 -3.38
CA ASP A 95 -6.12 -4.98 -3.22
C ASP A 95 -5.25 -5.00 -4.45
N PHE A 96 -3.94 -4.88 -4.26
CA PHE A 96 -3.00 -4.87 -5.38
C PHE A 96 -2.22 -6.18 -5.41
N TYR A 97 -2.10 -6.74 -6.60
CA TYR A 97 -1.40 -8.00 -6.82
C TYR A 97 -0.32 -7.81 -7.87
N VAL A 98 0.82 -8.43 -7.63
CA VAL A 98 1.93 -8.46 -8.57
C VAL A 98 2.32 -9.91 -8.75
N LYS A 99 2.29 -10.39 -9.99
CA LYS A 99 2.64 -11.78 -10.32
C LYS A 99 1.83 -12.78 -9.49
N GLY A 100 0.55 -12.46 -9.29
CA GLY A 100 -0.36 -13.36 -8.58
C GLY A 100 -0.28 -13.31 -7.08
N GLU A 101 0.60 -12.51 -6.52
CA GLU A 101 0.74 -12.40 -5.07
C GLU A 101 0.25 -11.05 -4.58
N ASN A 102 -0.43 -11.05 -3.45
CA ASN A 102 -0.93 -9.81 -2.87
C ASN A 102 0.24 -8.97 -2.40
N ALA A 103 0.36 -7.78 -2.97
CA ALA A 103 1.43 -6.86 -2.60
C ALA A 103 1.04 -6.04 -1.39
N PHE A 104 -0.12 -5.41 -1.45
CA PHE A 104 -0.62 -4.62 -0.34
C PHE A 104 -2.09 -4.28 -0.60
N THR A 105 -2.76 -3.80 0.44
CA THR A 105 -4.12 -3.29 0.34
C THR A 105 -4.08 -1.82 0.74
N TYR A 106 -4.77 -0.98 -0.02
CA TYR A 106 -4.97 0.42 0.33
C TYR A 106 -6.41 0.58 0.75
N GLU A 107 -6.63 0.99 2.00
CA GLU A 107 -7.96 1.15 2.54
C GLU A 107 -8.25 2.63 2.76
N ASN A 108 -9.34 3.11 2.19
CA ASN A 108 -9.74 4.50 2.29
C ASN A 108 -11.01 4.59 3.13
N ARG A 109 -10.94 5.34 4.21
CA ARG A 109 -12.06 5.52 5.13
C ARG A 109 -12.56 6.96 5.15
N GLY A 110 -12.44 7.62 4.02
CA GLY A 110 -12.84 9.01 3.93
C GLY A 110 -11.71 9.93 4.36
N SER A 111 -11.67 10.29 5.63
CA SER A 111 -10.64 11.20 6.12
C SER A 111 -9.33 10.50 6.42
N GLU A 112 -9.34 9.17 6.53
CA GLU A 112 -8.13 8.41 6.87
C GLU A 112 -7.92 7.30 5.87
N ALA A 113 -6.66 6.96 5.67
CA ALA A 113 -6.30 5.87 4.76
C ALA A 113 -5.18 5.04 5.38
N TYR A 114 -5.15 3.77 5.02
CA TYR A 114 -4.20 2.81 5.56
C TYR A 114 -3.65 1.93 4.48
N ILE A 115 -2.38 1.51 4.64
CA ILE A 115 -1.78 0.46 3.83
C ILE A 115 -1.66 -0.77 4.72
N ILE A 116 -2.02 -1.93 4.18
CA ILE A 116 -1.98 -3.19 4.91
C ILE A 116 -1.07 -4.14 4.14
N ILE A 117 -0.04 -4.64 4.81
CA ILE A 117 0.92 -5.58 4.21
C ILE A 117 1.16 -6.71 5.20
N GLY A 118 0.79 -7.93 4.80
CA GLY A 118 1.06 -9.09 5.63
C GLY A 118 0.50 -8.98 7.04
N GLY A 119 -0.67 -8.34 7.18
CA GLY A 119 -1.29 -8.18 8.49
C GLY A 119 -0.80 -6.97 9.27
N ASN A 120 0.17 -6.23 8.76
CA ASN A 120 0.67 -5.03 9.40
C ASN A 120 -0.01 -3.81 8.82
N TYR A 121 -0.36 -2.86 9.67
CA TYR A 121 -1.10 -1.66 9.29
C TYR A 121 -0.22 -0.44 9.35
N TYR A 122 -0.38 0.44 8.36
CA TYR A 122 0.34 1.70 8.29
C TYR A 122 -0.66 2.81 7.98
N LYS A 123 -0.63 3.86 8.77
CA LYS A 123 -1.47 5.01 8.49
C LYS A 123 -0.81 5.88 7.44
N VAL A 124 -1.59 6.35 6.46
CA VAL A 124 -1.09 7.20 5.39
C VAL A 124 -1.31 8.64 5.77
N SER A 125 -0.25 9.44 5.85
CA SER A 125 -0.40 10.85 6.22
C SER A 125 -0.68 11.74 5.02
N ASN A 126 -0.43 11.25 3.79
CA ASN A 126 -0.71 12.01 2.57
C ASN A 126 -1.60 11.19 1.62
N PRO A 127 -2.84 10.84 2.04
CA PRO A 127 -3.66 9.94 1.23
C PRO A 127 -4.08 10.59 -0.08
N SER A 128 -4.18 9.75 -1.11
CA SER A 128 -4.68 10.17 -2.41
C SER A 128 -5.22 8.94 -3.12
N THR A 129 -6.05 9.16 -4.12
CA THR A 129 -6.64 8.05 -4.85
C THR A 129 -5.59 7.37 -5.71
N PRO A 130 -5.50 6.03 -5.66
CA PRO A 130 -4.57 5.33 -6.55
C PRO A 130 -4.91 5.61 -8.01
N PRO A 131 -3.91 5.78 -8.87
CA PRO A 131 -4.16 6.11 -10.28
C PRO A 131 -4.46 4.84 -11.10
N ILE A 132 -5.53 4.14 -10.75
CA ILE A 132 -5.87 2.88 -11.41
C ILE A 132 -6.96 3.03 -12.47
N PHE A 133 -7.71 4.13 -12.42
CA PHE A 133 -8.79 4.36 -13.39
C PHE A 133 -8.42 5.49 -14.33
N THR A 134 -7.17 5.59 -14.69
CA THR A 134 -6.75 6.62 -15.62
C THR A 134 -7.07 6.19 -17.04
N ASN A 135 -7.38 7.13 -17.88
CA ASN A 135 -7.65 6.86 -19.27
C ASN A 135 -6.59 7.44 -20.15
#